data_2f2f59815ef6179f97c24183b59807e2
#
_entry.id   2f2f59815ef6179f97c24183b59807e2
#
_cell.length_a   1.000
_cell.length_b   1.000
_cell.length_c   1.000
_cell.angle_alpha   90.00
_cell.angle_beta   90.00
_cell.angle_gamma   90.00
#
_symmetry.space_group_name_H-M   'P 1'
#
loop_
_entity.id
_entity.type
_entity.pdbx_description
1 polymer ?
#
loop_
_entity_poly.entity_id
_entity_poly.type
_entity_poly.pdbx_seq_one_letter_code
_entity_poly.pdbx_strand_id
1 'polypeptide(L)'
;MGVLVLNASYEPLHVVSVPHAIRMLVRKVAEIQEAEDGRPFGLFPRPKIVRLVRYVVMKWRYTHPPRWSRRGVLLRDGYRCAYCGHRADTVDHIVPVSRGGERASWLNTVAACGGSARSCNARKADRLPEEAGMRLRVTPRVPDWRELQTAGIAAPAA
;
A
#
# COMPACT_ATOMS: atom_id res chain seq x y z
N MET A 1 4.49 -4.95 -12.13
CA MET A 1 4.28 -3.50 -11.94
C MET A 1 2.84 -3.17 -12.32
N GLY A 2 2.13 -2.34 -11.58
CA GLY A 2 0.75 -1.94 -11.85
C GLY A 2 0.67 -0.56 -12.49
N VAL A 3 -0.44 -0.28 -13.17
CA VAL A 3 -0.75 1.01 -13.79
C VAL A 3 -1.73 1.77 -12.89
N LEU A 4 -1.39 3.00 -12.52
CA LEU A 4 -2.31 3.85 -11.79
C LEU A 4 -3.43 4.32 -12.70
N VAL A 5 -4.66 4.20 -12.23
CA VAL A 5 -5.84 4.78 -12.86
C VAL A 5 -6.25 6.04 -12.11
N LEU A 6 -6.27 7.17 -12.81
CA LEU A 6 -6.81 8.42 -12.31
C LEU A 6 -8.25 8.63 -12.79
N ASN A 7 -9.04 9.30 -11.98
CA ASN A 7 -10.34 9.83 -12.42
C ASN A 7 -10.16 10.96 -13.46
N ALA A 8 -11.20 11.37 -14.12
CA ALA A 8 -11.18 12.53 -15.01
C ALA A 8 -10.72 13.82 -14.28
N SER A 9 -10.95 13.90 -12.97
CA SER A 9 -10.50 14.99 -12.08
C SER A 9 -9.06 14.82 -11.55
N TYR A 10 -8.26 13.88 -12.10
CA TYR A 10 -6.92 13.54 -11.65
C TYR A 10 -6.82 12.90 -10.25
N GLU A 11 -7.94 12.57 -9.64
CA GLU A 11 -7.93 11.83 -8.37
C GLU A 11 -7.49 10.36 -8.59
N PRO A 12 -6.56 9.82 -7.80
CA PRO A 12 -6.16 8.43 -7.91
C PRO A 12 -7.34 7.50 -7.57
N LEU A 13 -7.66 6.57 -8.45
CA LEU A 13 -8.74 5.60 -8.26
C LEU A 13 -8.24 4.26 -7.71
N HIS A 14 -7.42 3.57 -8.45
CA HIS A 14 -6.85 2.27 -8.11
C HIS A 14 -5.71 1.90 -9.04
N VAL A 15 -5.03 0.80 -8.73
CA VAL A 15 -3.97 0.25 -9.58
C VAL A 15 -4.49 -0.99 -10.30
N VAL A 16 -4.25 -1.08 -11.61
CA VAL A 16 -4.63 -2.20 -12.45
C VAL A 16 -3.40 -2.84 -13.10
N SER A 17 -3.58 -4.04 -13.68
CA SER A 17 -2.53 -4.65 -14.49
C SER A 17 -2.34 -3.93 -15.82
N VAL A 18 -1.14 -4.01 -16.42
CA VAL A 18 -0.86 -3.44 -17.75
C VAL A 18 -1.87 -3.92 -18.81
N PRO A 19 -2.19 -5.24 -18.93
CA PRO A 19 -3.20 -5.69 -19.89
C PRO A 19 -4.58 -5.08 -19.66
N HIS A 20 -4.95 -4.80 -18.39
CA HIS A 20 -6.22 -4.14 -18.09
C HIS A 20 -6.20 -2.69 -18.54
N ALA A 21 -5.14 -1.94 -18.25
CA ALA A 21 -4.98 -0.56 -18.70
C ALA A 21 -5.03 -0.46 -20.24
N ILE A 22 -4.34 -1.36 -20.97
CA ILE A 22 -4.40 -1.40 -22.43
C ILE A 22 -5.84 -1.63 -22.94
N ARG A 23 -6.60 -2.53 -22.32
CA ARG A 23 -8.03 -2.69 -22.68
C ARG A 23 -8.84 -1.41 -22.49
N MET A 24 -8.54 -0.62 -21.45
CA MET A 24 -9.19 0.68 -21.23
C MET A 24 -8.84 1.68 -22.32
N LEU A 25 -7.59 1.71 -22.80
CA LEU A 25 -7.14 2.56 -23.90
C LEU A 25 -7.80 2.15 -25.23
N VAL A 26 -7.82 0.86 -25.55
CA VAL A 26 -8.47 0.33 -26.77
C VAL A 26 -9.96 0.70 -26.78
N ARG A 27 -10.63 0.61 -25.63
CA ARG A 27 -12.05 1.00 -25.47
C ARG A 27 -12.28 2.50 -25.41
N LYS A 28 -11.22 3.31 -25.49
CA LYS A 28 -11.26 4.78 -25.39
C LYS A 28 -11.94 5.30 -24.12
N VAL A 29 -11.89 4.53 -23.02
CA VAL A 29 -12.42 4.96 -21.70
C VAL A 29 -11.36 5.58 -20.81
N ALA A 30 -10.09 5.50 -21.23
CA ALA A 30 -8.96 6.13 -20.56
C ALA A 30 -7.92 6.63 -21.58
N GLU A 31 -7.06 7.55 -21.12
CA GLU A 31 -5.94 8.12 -21.88
C GLU A 31 -4.65 7.95 -21.08
N ILE A 32 -3.51 7.82 -21.77
CA ILE A 32 -2.19 7.74 -21.12
C ILE A 32 -1.81 9.12 -20.60
N GLN A 33 -1.49 9.22 -19.32
CA GLN A 33 -0.93 10.43 -18.71
C GLN A 33 0.58 10.31 -18.54
N GLU A 34 1.08 9.12 -18.25
CA GLU A 34 2.51 8.82 -18.14
C GLU A 34 2.78 7.41 -18.65
N ALA A 35 3.85 7.26 -19.43
CA ALA A 35 4.33 5.98 -19.96
C ALA A 35 5.75 5.66 -19.48
N GLU A 36 6.12 4.38 -19.52
CA GLU A 36 7.51 3.94 -19.37
C GLU A 36 8.26 4.14 -20.68
N ASP A 37 9.46 4.71 -20.61
CA ASP A 37 10.33 4.85 -21.77
C ASP A 37 10.84 3.48 -22.25
N GLY A 38 10.88 3.30 -23.58
CA GLY A 38 11.63 2.24 -24.23
C GLY A 38 11.00 0.84 -24.29
N ARG A 39 9.78 0.59 -23.76
CA ARG A 39 9.11 -0.73 -23.82
C ARG A 39 7.64 -0.62 -24.19
N PRO A 40 7.26 -0.62 -25.48
CA PRO A 40 5.86 -0.62 -25.87
C PRO A 40 5.17 -1.94 -25.49
N PHE A 41 3.87 -1.87 -25.27
CA PHE A 41 2.99 -3.04 -25.11
C PHE A 41 2.05 -3.10 -26.33
N GLY A 42 2.42 -3.88 -27.33
CA GLY A 42 1.76 -3.88 -28.64
C GLY A 42 1.90 -2.54 -29.35
N LEU A 43 0.77 -1.94 -29.76
CA LEU A 43 0.72 -0.62 -30.43
C LEU A 43 0.76 0.57 -29.48
N PHE A 44 0.74 0.34 -28.16
CA PHE A 44 0.67 1.40 -27.15
C PHE A 44 2.01 1.55 -26.42
N PRO A 45 2.40 2.79 -26.04
CA PRO A 45 3.42 2.98 -25.02
C PRO A 45 2.98 2.26 -23.75
N ARG A 46 3.92 1.67 -23.02
CA ARG A 46 3.60 0.96 -21.78
C ARG A 46 3.14 1.97 -20.71
N PRO A 47 1.87 1.96 -20.32
CA PRO A 47 1.36 2.97 -19.40
C PRO A 47 1.86 2.75 -17.99
N LYS A 48 2.26 3.81 -17.30
CA LYS A 48 2.44 3.91 -15.85
C LYS A 48 1.18 4.47 -15.20
N ILE A 49 0.63 5.51 -15.83
CA ILE A 49 -0.54 6.24 -15.35
C ILE A 49 -1.52 6.40 -16.50
N VAL A 50 -2.78 6.04 -16.28
CA VAL A 50 -3.90 6.32 -17.19
C VAL A 50 -4.95 7.14 -16.48
N ARG A 51 -5.64 8.04 -17.20
CA ARG A 51 -6.74 8.87 -16.71
C ARG A 51 -8.03 8.48 -17.40
N LEU A 52 -9.11 8.35 -16.66
CA LEU A 52 -10.44 8.13 -17.24
C LEU A 52 -10.89 9.37 -18.02
N VAL A 53 -11.54 9.14 -19.17
CA VAL A 53 -12.14 10.20 -19.99
C VAL A 53 -13.40 10.76 -19.31
N ARG A 54 -14.15 9.92 -18.59
CA ARG A 54 -15.36 10.32 -17.86
C ARG A 54 -15.16 10.24 -16.36
N TYR A 55 -15.73 11.20 -15.63
CA TYR A 55 -15.70 11.22 -14.18
C TYR A 55 -16.52 10.07 -13.57
N VAL A 56 -15.94 9.36 -12.63
CA VAL A 56 -16.60 8.28 -11.88
C VAL A 56 -16.74 8.68 -10.43
N VAL A 57 -17.96 8.68 -9.92
CA VAL A 57 -18.25 8.97 -8.51
C VAL A 57 -18.01 7.73 -7.66
N MET A 58 -17.04 7.81 -6.76
CA MET A 58 -16.65 6.71 -5.85
C MET A 58 -17.20 6.98 -4.44
N LYS A 59 -18.53 7.03 -4.29
CA LYS A 59 -19.20 7.36 -3.01
C LYS A 59 -18.70 6.54 -1.81
N TRP A 60 -18.48 5.23 -1.98
CA TRP A 60 -18.05 4.32 -0.91
C TRP A 60 -16.68 4.66 -0.30
N ARG A 61 -15.78 5.34 -1.02
CA ARG A 61 -14.46 5.78 -0.52
C ARG A 61 -14.55 6.83 0.56
N TYR A 62 -15.62 7.62 0.55
CA TYR A 62 -15.81 8.72 1.49
C TYR A 62 -16.63 8.29 2.71
N THR A 63 -17.27 7.11 2.66
CA THR A 63 -18.15 6.61 3.71
C THR A 63 -17.54 5.52 4.59
N HIS A 64 -16.49 4.83 4.11
CA HIS A 64 -15.89 3.72 4.85
C HIS A 64 -14.36 3.77 4.79
N PRO A 65 -13.68 3.49 5.92
CA PRO A 65 -12.23 3.37 5.91
C PRO A 65 -11.78 2.15 5.09
N PRO A 66 -10.52 2.12 4.61
CA PRO A 66 -9.97 0.96 3.93
C PRO A 66 -10.04 -0.28 4.82
N ARG A 67 -10.38 -1.42 4.22
CA ARG A 67 -10.27 -2.71 4.93
C ARG A 67 -8.81 -2.97 5.27
N TRP A 68 -8.59 -3.51 6.47
CA TRP A 68 -7.26 -3.92 6.90
C TRP A 68 -6.65 -4.97 5.96
N SER A 69 -5.36 -4.82 5.67
CA SER A 69 -4.56 -5.82 4.97
C SER A 69 -3.09 -5.66 5.32
N ARG A 70 -2.31 -6.77 5.31
CA ARG A 70 -0.85 -6.73 5.53
C ARG A 70 -0.15 -5.77 4.58
N ARG A 71 -0.51 -5.82 3.29
CA ARG A 71 0.02 -4.91 2.28
C ARG A 71 -0.33 -3.45 2.60
N GLY A 72 -1.55 -3.19 3.05
CA GLY A 72 -1.99 -1.85 3.46
C GLY A 72 -1.17 -1.30 4.62
N VAL A 73 -0.86 -2.12 5.63
CA VAL A 73 0.01 -1.72 6.75
C VAL A 73 1.41 -1.36 6.25
N LEU A 74 2.02 -2.19 5.38
CA LEU A 74 3.32 -1.90 4.79
C LEU A 74 3.30 -0.60 3.97
N LEU A 75 2.26 -0.36 3.18
CA LEU A 75 2.07 0.86 2.40
C LEU A 75 1.89 2.09 3.30
N ARG A 76 1.03 2.01 4.33
CA ARG A 76 0.80 3.08 5.29
C ARG A 76 2.10 3.53 5.98
N ASP A 77 2.94 2.56 6.34
CA ASP A 77 4.20 2.80 7.06
C ASP A 77 5.40 2.99 6.10
N GLY A 78 5.14 3.11 4.78
CA GLY A 78 6.17 3.38 3.77
C GLY A 78 7.24 2.29 3.68
N TYR A 79 6.89 1.03 3.97
CA TYR A 79 7.83 -0.09 4.06
C TYR A 79 8.99 0.18 5.04
N ARG A 80 8.74 0.97 6.09
CA ARG A 80 9.70 1.27 7.15
C ARG A 80 9.28 0.62 8.45
N CYS A 81 10.24 -0.03 9.11
CA CYS A 81 10.04 -0.66 10.40
C CYS A 81 9.68 0.37 11.47
N ALA A 82 8.54 0.18 12.14
CA ALA A 82 8.05 1.06 13.18
C ALA A 82 8.97 1.15 14.42
N TYR A 83 9.90 0.22 14.56
CA TYR A 83 10.84 0.16 15.71
C TYR A 83 12.22 0.73 15.38
N CYS A 84 12.83 0.35 14.27
CA CYS A 84 14.20 0.76 13.94
C CYS A 84 14.30 1.72 12.74
N GLY A 85 13.25 1.87 11.94
CA GLY A 85 13.24 2.72 10.76
C GLY A 85 13.86 2.10 9.49
N HIS A 86 14.49 0.92 9.58
CA HIS A 86 14.99 0.21 8.41
C HIS A 86 13.85 -0.34 7.55
N ARG A 87 14.19 -0.95 6.39
CA ARG A 87 13.20 -1.58 5.51
C ARG A 87 12.38 -2.63 6.28
N ALA A 88 11.06 -2.60 6.07
CA ALA A 88 10.11 -3.56 6.61
C ALA A 88 9.50 -4.40 5.49
N ASP A 89 9.39 -5.69 5.74
CA ASP A 89 8.82 -6.71 4.86
C ASP A 89 7.74 -7.56 5.55
N THR A 90 7.57 -7.37 6.86
CA THR A 90 6.58 -8.07 7.68
C THR A 90 5.66 -7.09 8.41
N VAL A 91 4.58 -7.62 8.98
CA VAL A 91 3.67 -6.89 9.87
C VAL A 91 3.72 -7.53 11.24
N ASP A 92 3.94 -6.71 12.25
CA ASP A 92 3.92 -7.08 13.66
C ASP A 92 2.66 -6.58 14.34
N HIS A 93 2.18 -7.33 15.35
CA HIS A 93 1.09 -6.92 16.22
C HIS A 93 1.66 -6.26 17.47
N ILE A 94 1.29 -5.01 17.74
CA ILE A 94 1.77 -4.26 18.92
C ILE A 94 1.43 -5.02 20.18
N VAL A 95 0.14 -5.33 20.38
CA VAL A 95 -0.30 -6.32 21.36
C VAL A 95 -0.37 -7.67 20.64
N PRO A 96 0.41 -8.66 21.06
CA PRO A 96 0.40 -9.98 20.41
C PRO A 96 -0.98 -10.61 20.41
N VAL A 97 -1.31 -11.33 19.32
CA VAL A 97 -2.61 -12.03 19.21
C VAL A 97 -2.78 -13.07 20.32
N SER A 98 -1.69 -13.74 20.74
CA SER A 98 -1.66 -14.67 21.88
C SER A 98 -2.02 -14.00 23.21
N ARG A 99 -1.93 -12.68 23.29
CA ARG A 99 -2.23 -11.87 24.48
C ARG A 99 -3.51 -11.03 24.32
N GLY A 100 -4.39 -11.41 23.40
CA GLY A 100 -5.67 -10.74 23.15
C GLY A 100 -5.60 -9.57 22.17
N GLY A 101 -4.49 -9.34 21.51
CA GLY A 101 -4.37 -8.30 20.48
C GLY A 101 -5.25 -8.60 19.25
N GLU A 102 -5.88 -7.59 18.70
CA GLU A 102 -6.72 -7.71 17.52
C GLU A 102 -5.90 -8.05 16.28
N ARG A 103 -6.25 -9.16 15.59
CA ARG A 103 -5.48 -9.68 14.46
C ARG A 103 -5.53 -8.80 13.22
N ALA A 104 -6.67 -8.22 12.89
CA ALA A 104 -6.93 -7.48 11.67
C ALA A 104 -7.27 -6.01 11.96
N SER A 105 -6.38 -5.33 12.71
CA SER A 105 -6.60 -3.97 13.16
C SER A 105 -5.50 -3.04 12.65
N TRP A 106 -5.92 -1.89 12.10
CA TRP A 106 -5.02 -0.81 11.74
C TRP A 106 -4.28 -0.22 12.94
N LEU A 107 -4.91 -0.24 14.12
CA LEU A 107 -4.40 0.35 15.35
C LEU A 107 -3.48 -0.60 16.12
N ASN A 108 -3.64 -1.93 15.91
CA ASN A 108 -2.82 -2.94 16.56
C ASN A 108 -1.70 -3.50 15.69
N THR A 109 -1.52 -3.01 14.45
CA THR A 109 -0.51 -3.54 13.54
C THR A 109 0.40 -2.47 12.99
N VAL A 110 1.68 -2.79 12.85
CA VAL A 110 2.74 -1.93 12.29
C VAL A 110 3.65 -2.69 11.36
N ALA A 111 4.28 -1.98 10.43
CA ALA A 111 5.33 -2.56 9.61
C ALA A 111 6.58 -2.85 10.46
N ALA A 112 7.18 -4.02 10.28
CA ALA A 112 8.38 -4.43 10.99
C ALA A 112 9.37 -5.15 10.05
N CYS A 113 10.65 -5.02 10.33
CA CYS A 113 11.66 -5.85 9.66
C CYS A 113 11.56 -7.29 10.16
N GLY A 114 11.70 -8.25 9.21
CA GLY A 114 11.62 -9.69 9.44
C GLY A 114 12.83 -10.43 8.85
N GLY A 115 12.69 -11.75 8.69
CA GLY A 115 13.64 -12.58 7.94
C GLY A 115 14.93 -12.98 8.67
N SER A 116 15.19 -12.48 9.88
CA SER A 116 16.34 -12.90 10.68
C SER A 116 16.03 -12.89 12.18
N ALA A 117 16.80 -13.65 12.97
CA ALA A 117 16.67 -13.66 14.43
C ALA A 117 16.97 -12.29 15.08
N ARG A 118 17.70 -11.42 14.39
CA ARG A 118 18.03 -10.06 14.85
C ARG A 118 17.00 -9.01 14.42
N SER A 119 16.02 -9.37 13.61
CA SER A 119 14.96 -8.46 13.16
C SER A 119 14.09 -8.01 14.33
N CYS A 120 13.48 -6.82 14.21
CA CYS A 120 12.64 -6.28 15.28
C CYS A 120 11.44 -7.17 15.57
N ASN A 121 10.81 -7.75 14.53
CA ASN A 121 9.68 -8.64 14.70
C ASN A 121 10.07 -9.91 15.48
N ALA A 122 11.20 -10.55 15.14
CA ALA A 122 11.70 -11.73 15.86
C ALA A 122 12.12 -11.40 17.30
N ARG A 123 12.77 -10.26 17.52
CA ARG A 123 13.18 -9.81 18.86
C ARG A 123 12.02 -9.49 19.76
N LYS A 124 10.94 -8.90 19.22
CA LYS A 124 9.75 -8.60 20.01
C LYS A 124 8.97 -9.87 20.35
N ALA A 125 8.84 -10.79 19.40
CA ALA A 125 8.10 -12.04 19.57
C ALA A 125 6.68 -11.79 20.13
N ASP A 126 6.28 -12.49 21.17
CA ASP A 126 4.98 -12.41 21.85
C ASP A 126 4.95 -11.42 23.03
N ARG A 127 5.91 -10.50 23.09
CA ARG A 127 5.99 -9.46 24.13
C ARG A 127 5.40 -8.15 23.67
N LEU A 128 5.01 -7.29 24.61
CA LEU A 128 4.73 -5.89 24.32
C LEU A 128 6.03 -5.17 23.91
N PRO A 129 5.96 -4.08 23.12
CA PRO A 129 7.16 -3.32 22.75
C PRO A 129 8.02 -2.92 23.94
N GLU A 130 7.41 -2.43 25.02
CA GLU A 130 8.08 -1.99 26.23
C GLU A 130 8.80 -3.14 26.94
N GLU A 131 8.16 -4.31 27.01
CA GLU A 131 8.75 -5.55 27.58
C GLU A 131 9.95 -6.04 26.77
N ALA A 132 9.96 -5.75 25.47
CA ALA A 132 11.07 -6.06 24.58
C ALA A 132 12.17 -4.98 24.57
N GLY A 133 12.01 -3.92 25.36
CA GLY A 133 12.90 -2.75 25.35
C GLY A 133 12.81 -1.95 24.04
N MET A 134 11.67 -1.98 23.39
CA MET A 134 11.44 -1.36 22.07
C MET A 134 10.43 -0.22 22.18
N ARG A 135 10.61 0.80 21.32
CA ARG A 135 9.67 1.91 21.20
C ARG A 135 9.13 2.01 19.79
N LEU A 136 7.84 2.32 19.67
CA LEU A 136 7.24 2.69 18.41
C LEU A 136 7.71 4.09 18.00
N ARG A 137 8.19 4.22 16.76
CA ARG A 137 8.59 5.48 16.14
C ARG A 137 7.42 6.15 15.39
N VAL A 138 6.32 5.43 15.24
CA VAL A 138 5.12 5.86 14.53
C VAL A 138 3.89 5.60 15.40
N THR A 139 2.87 6.43 15.26
CA THR A 139 1.57 6.17 15.89
C THR A 139 0.70 5.40 14.90
N PRO A 140 0.23 4.19 15.25
CA PRO A 140 -0.69 3.43 14.41
C PRO A 140 -1.98 4.21 14.18
N ARG A 141 -2.46 4.21 12.94
CA ARG A 141 -3.68 4.91 12.54
C ARG A 141 -4.40 4.19 11.42
N VAL A 142 -5.66 4.50 11.22
CA VAL A 142 -6.39 4.09 10.03
C VAL A 142 -5.94 4.97 8.86
N PRO A 143 -5.44 4.40 7.75
CA PRO A 143 -5.00 5.20 6.61
C PRO A 143 -6.18 5.73 5.80
N ASP A 144 -5.94 6.80 5.04
CA ASP A 144 -6.86 7.23 3.99
C ASP A 144 -6.73 6.33 2.74
N TRP A 145 -7.81 6.19 1.99
CA TRP A 145 -7.81 5.50 0.70
C TRP A 145 -6.82 6.09 -0.31
N ARG A 146 -6.69 7.42 -0.34
CA ARG A 146 -5.77 8.12 -1.24
C ARG A 146 -4.33 7.80 -0.91
N GLU A 147 -4.00 7.79 0.38
CA GLU A 147 -2.68 7.45 0.87
C GLU A 147 -2.23 6.04 0.45
N LEU A 148 -3.09 5.03 0.63
CA LEU A 148 -2.76 3.65 0.25
C LEU A 148 -2.56 3.49 -1.27
N GLN A 149 -3.20 4.33 -2.08
CA GLN A 149 -3.08 4.28 -3.53
C GLN A 149 -1.82 4.96 -4.02
N THR A 150 -1.52 6.17 -3.54
CA THR A 150 -0.29 6.88 -3.86
C THR A 150 0.94 6.12 -3.37
N ALA A 151 0.90 5.57 -2.16
CA ALA A 151 1.97 4.74 -1.64
C ALA A 151 2.19 3.45 -2.46
N GLY A 152 1.11 2.87 -3.03
CA GLY A 152 1.19 1.68 -3.89
C GLY A 152 1.94 1.91 -5.21
N ILE A 153 2.10 3.15 -5.66
CA ILE A 153 2.84 3.54 -6.87
C ILE A 153 4.32 3.74 -6.54
N ALA A 154 4.60 4.33 -5.38
CA ALA A 154 5.96 4.60 -4.91
C ALA A 154 6.63 3.38 -4.24
N ALA A 155 5.89 2.27 -4.07
CA ALA A 155 6.42 1.07 -3.43
C ALA A 155 7.55 0.47 -4.28
N PRO A 156 8.71 0.14 -3.66
CA PRO A 156 9.78 -0.55 -4.36
C PRO A 156 9.25 -1.88 -4.91
N ALA A 157 9.68 -2.24 -6.11
CA ALA A 157 9.43 -3.58 -6.66
C ALA A 157 9.94 -4.63 -5.66
N ALA A 158 9.09 -5.61 -5.34
CA ALA A 158 9.42 -6.73 -4.48
C ALA A 158 10.47 -7.63 -5.13
#